data_99df08af81d3ae6150a31fd309761198
#
_entry.id   99df08af81d3ae6150a31fd309761198
#
_cell.length_a   1.000
_cell.length_b   1.000
_cell.length_c   1.000
_cell.angle_alpha   90.00
_cell.angle_beta   90.00
_cell.angle_gamma   90.00
#
_symmetry.space_group_name_H-M   'P 1'
#
loop_
_entity.id
_entity.type
_entity.pdbx_description
1 polymer ?
#
loop_
_entity_poly.entity_id
_entity_poly.type
_entity_poly.pdbx_seq_one_letter_code
_entity_poly.pdbx_strand_id
1 'polypeptide(L)'
;MSVLMLAEWEDASTEQYDRVNEVMGISGDADAPDGLISHVAAVSDDGKLLIADVWESPEALNAFFTERLSGAMREVGIPEKPPRVLPLHNHSRGRGEPNVVMLIELEGTTDTYDKMRAEMPAHEGDGRNHPAYSHTVATDGDKLVVVDLWASPEAFQQFAEEQIGPAAAKHGVAGFHAKSYRVHNKTAGKATANI
;
A
#
# COMPACT_ATOMS: atom_id res chain seq x y z
N MET A 1 17.36 0.43 -0.90
CA MET A 1 16.23 0.62 -1.87
C MET A 1 14.94 0.35 -1.13
N SER A 2 13.97 1.26 -1.24
CA SER A 2 12.69 1.13 -0.56
C SER A 2 11.86 -0.03 -1.12
N VAL A 3 10.99 -0.58 -0.28
CA VAL A 3 10.15 -1.74 -0.64
C VAL A 3 8.71 -1.53 -0.21
N LEU A 4 7.79 -2.16 -0.95
CA LEU A 4 6.42 -2.39 -0.56
C LEU A 4 6.32 -3.78 0.07
N MET A 5 5.84 -3.87 1.30
CA MET A 5 5.48 -5.11 1.95
C MET A 5 3.96 -5.29 1.90
N LEU A 6 3.51 -6.47 1.47
CA LEU A 6 2.10 -6.86 1.44
C LEU A 6 1.91 -8.18 2.18
N ALA A 7 0.93 -8.20 3.07
CA ALA A 7 0.50 -9.41 3.74
C ALA A 7 -1.02 -9.46 3.84
N GLU A 8 -1.61 -10.59 3.51
CA GLU A 8 -3.04 -10.85 3.63
C GLU A 8 -3.27 -12.06 4.53
N TRP A 9 -4.19 -11.95 5.50
CA TRP A 9 -4.63 -13.04 6.37
C TRP A 9 -6.13 -13.27 6.20
N GLU A 10 -6.51 -14.53 6.04
CA GLU A 10 -7.91 -14.97 6.02
C GLU A 10 -8.44 -15.21 7.44
N ASP A 11 -7.53 -15.52 8.37
CA ASP A 11 -7.85 -15.97 9.74
C ASP A 11 -7.43 -14.98 10.82
N ALA A 12 -7.12 -13.72 10.47
CA ALA A 12 -6.80 -12.68 11.43
C ALA A 12 -7.85 -11.58 11.44
N SER A 13 -8.29 -11.18 12.65
CA SER A 13 -9.27 -10.12 12.81
C SER A 13 -8.64 -8.76 13.09
N THR A 14 -9.44 -7.69 12.96
CA THR A 14 -9.03 -6.33 13.34
C THR A 14 -8.71 -6.22 14.82
N GLU A 15 -9.43 -6.94 15.68
CA GLU A 15 -9.18 -6.96 17.13
C GLU A 15 -7.82 -7.60 17.44
N GLN A 16 -7.44 -8.64 16.71
CA GLN A 16 -6.11 -9.23 16.85
C GLN A 16 -5.02 -8.28 16.34
N TYR A 17 -5.25 -7.58 15.23
CA TYR A 17 -4.36 -6.53 14.73
C TYR A 17 -4.17 -5.41 15.78
N ASP A 18 -5.27 -4.91 16.37
CA ASP A 18 -5.23 -3.88 17.40
C ASP A 18 -4.45 -4.36 18.63
N ARG A 19 -4.66 -5.62 19.03
CA ARG A 19 -3.94 -6.22 20.16
C ARG A 19 -2.44 -6.37 19.88
N VAL A 20 -2.04 -6.69 18.66
CA VAL A 20 -0.61 -6.71 18.25
C VAL A 20 0.01 -5.33 18.42
N ASN A 21 -0.67 -4.27 17.99
CA ASN A 21 -0.20 -2.90 18.16
C ASN A 21 -0.09 -2.50 19.64
N GLU A 22 -1.06 -2.88 20.48
CA GLU A 22 -0.98 -2.66 21.92
C GLU A 22 0.24 -3.35 22.55
N VAL A 23 0.50 -4.61 22.21
CA VAL A 23 1.66 -5.38 22.70
C VAL A 23 2.97 -4.71 22.27
N MET A 24 3.02 -4.18 21.04
CA MET A 24 4.18 -3.43 20.55
C MET A 24 4.29 -2.00 21.10
N GLY A 25 3.25 -1.48 21.76
CA GLY A 25 3.20 -0.09 22.22
C GLY A 25 3.13 0.92 21.07
N ILE A 26 2.45 0.56 19.97
CA ILE A 26 2.21 1.45 18.82
C ILE A 26 0.79 1.98 18.92
N SER A 27 0.64 3.29 19.11
CA SER A 27 -0.66 3.96 19.25
C SER A 27 -0.93 5.02 18.17
N GLY A 28 0.07 5.34 17.34
CA GLY A 28 -0.06 6.32 16.27
C GLY A 28 1.28 6.68 15.63
N ASP A 29 1.30 7.73 14.82
CA ASP A 29 2.46 8.15 14.02
C ASP A 29 3.73 8.42 14.86
N ALA A 30 3.57 8.87 16.12
CA ALA A 30 4.70 9.13 17.01
C ALA A 30 5.48 7.85 17.38
N ASP A 31 4.80 6.70 17.39
CA ASP A 31 5.35 5.40 17.77
C ASP A 31 5.76 4.57 16.54
N ALA A 32 5.66 5.16 15.35
CA ALA A 32 6.02 4.49 14.10
C ALA A 32 7.43 3.91 14.16
N PRO A 33 7.62 2.65 13.73
CA PRO A 33 8.94 2.01 13.68
C PRO A 33 9.94 2.79 12.84
N ASP A 34 11.21 2.68 13.20
CA ASP A 34 12.28 3.25 12.40
C ASP A 34 12.33 2.59 11.01
N GLY A 35 12.51 3.40 9.97
CA GLY A 35 12.51 2.96 8.59
C GLY A 35 11.13 2.78 7.96
N LEU A 36 10.04 2.86 8.72
CA LEU A 36 8.69 2.87 8.17
C LEU A 36 8.43 4.20 7.43
N ILE A 37 7.91 4.12 6.20
CA ILE A 37 7.48 5.27 5.40
C ILE A 37 5.97 5.44 5.52
N SER A 38 5.21 4.37 5.33
CA SER A 38 3.76 4.36 5.50
C SER A 38 3.26 2.97 5.85
N HIS A 39 2.17 2.93 6.60
CA HIS A 39 1.45 1.71 6.97
C HIS A 39 -0.04 1.91 6.77
N VAL A 40 -0.70 0.88 6.27
CA VAL A 40 -2.15 0.77 6.28
C VAL A 40 -2.58 -0.66 6.59
N ALA A 41 -3.55 -0.78 7.50
CA ALA A 41 -4.31 -1.99 7.74
C ALA A 41 -5.73 -1.79 7.20
N ALA A 42 -6.23 -2.75 6.44
CA ALA A 42 -7.55 -2.66 5.82
C ALA A 42 -8.21 -4.04 5.74
N VAL A 43 -9.53 -4.06 5.61
CA VAL A 43 -10.33 -5.29 5.63
C VAL A 43 -11.20 -5.34 4.39
N SER A 44 -11.18 -6.49 3.70
CA SER A 44 -12.08 -6.77 2.59
C SER A 44 -13.50 -7.09 3.07
N ASP A 45 -14.47 -7.06 2.17
CA ASP A 45 -15.87 -7.40 2.49
C ASP A 45 -16.04 -8.85 2.96
N ASP A 46 -15.17 -9.77 2.54
CA ASP A 46 -15.12 -11.17 2.98
C ASP A 46 -14.27 -11.39 4.25
N GLY A 47 -13.82 -10.30 4.90
CA GLY A 47 -13.18 -10.32 6.21
C GLY A 47 -11.65 -10.54 6.20
N LYS A 48 -11.00 -10.53 5.04
CA LYS A 48 -9.54 -10.67 4.97
C LYS A 48 -8.85 -9.40 5.43
N LEU A 49 -7.86 -9.55 6.30
CA LEU A 49 -7.01 -8.44 6.75
C LEU A 49 -5.85 -8.26 5.76
N LEU A 50 -5.73 -7.06 5.20
CA LEU A 50 -4.58 -6.62 4.39
C LEU A 50 -3.72 -5.68 5.22
N ILE A 51 -2.41 -5.93 5.21
CA ILE A 51 -1.40 -4.96 5.63
C ILE A 51 -0.57 -4.58 4.42
N ALA A 52 -0.44 -3.28 4.18
CA ALA A 52 0.43 -2.74 3.15
C ALA A 52 1.33 -1.66 3.74
N ASP A 53 2.63 -1.94 3.73
CA ASP A 53 3.65 -1.07 4.30
C ASP A 53 4.66 -0.65 3.25
N VAL A 54 5.08 0.59 3.31
CA VAL A 54 6.26 1.06 2.57
C VAL A 54 7.41 1.26 3.56
N TRP A 55 8.53 0.62 3.29
CA TRP A 55 9.74 0.66 4.10
C TRP A 55 10.91 1.26 3.33
N GLU A 56 11.81 1.95 4.03
CA GLU A 56 13.03 2.52 3.42
C GLU A 56 13.98 1.45 2.90
N SER A 57 13.94 0.24 3.51
CA SER A 57 14.74 -0.91 3.06
C SER A 57 14.19 -2.24 3.58
N PRO A 58 14.55 -3.38 2.94
CA PRO A 58 14.25 -4.71 3.47
C PRO A 58 14.87 -4.96 4.85
N GLU A 59 16.04 -4.37 5.13
CA GLU A 59 16.75 -4.51 6.40
C GLU A 59 15.96 -3.87 7.54
N ALA A 60 15.39 -2.68 7.33
CA ALA A 60 14.53 -2.00 8.31
C ALA A 60 13.26 -2.81 8.60
N LEU A 61 12.61 -3.33 7.55
CA LEU A 61 11.47 -4.24 7.71
C LEU A 61 11.84 -5.48 8.53
N ASN A 62 12.98 -6.13 8.20
CA ASN A 62 13.41 -7.34 8.89
C ASN A 62 13.78 -7.07 10.36
N ALA A 63 14.42 -5.94 10.65
CA ALA A 63 14.71 -5.53 12.03
C ALA A 63 13.41 -5.36 12.84
N PHE A 64 12.44 -4.63 12.32
CA PHE A 64 11.12 -4.47 12.95
C PHE A 64 10.42 -5.82 13.18
N PHE A 65 10.41 -6.70 12.17
CA PHE A 65 9.79 -8.02 12.29
C PHE A 65 10.43 -8.84 13.42
N THR A 66 11.76 -8.94 13.42
CA THR A 66 12.48 -9.79 14.39
C THR A 66 12.50 -9.24 15.81
N GLU A 67 12.58 -7.93 15.97
CA GLU A 67 12.74 -7.30 17.28
C GLU A 67 11.41 -7.03 17.98
N ARG A 68 10.32 -6.82 17.22
CA ARG A 68 9.02 -6.40 17.77
C ARG A 68 7.84 -7.24 17.28
N LEU A 69 7.63 -7.38 15.97
CA LEU A 69 6.40 -7.90 15.40
C LEU A 69 6.21 -9.40 15.65
N SER A 70 7.25 -10.22 15.41
CA SER A 70 7.17 -11.69 15.57
C SER A 70 6.78 -12.10 16.99
N GLY A 71 7.35 -11.43 18.01
CA GLY A 71 6.99 -11.67 19.41
C GLY A 71 5.53 -11.34 19.70
N ALA A 72 5.07 -10.18 19.26
CA ALA A 72 3.69 -9.73 19.45
C ALA A 72 2.67 -10.60 18.72
N MET A 73 2.94 -10.99 17.46
CA MET A 73 2.07 -11.92 16.72
C MET A 73 1.92 -13.26 17.43
N ARG A 74 3.03 -13.81 17.96
CA ARG A 74 3.00 -15.08 18.72
C ARG A 74 2.20 -14.96 20.01
N GLU A 75 2.32 -13.85 20.74
CA GLU A 75 1.56 -13.59 21.96
C GLU A 75 0.06 -13.53 21.68
N VAL A 76 -0.34 -12.90 20.58
CA VAL A 76 -1.75 -12.73 20.18
C VAL A 76 -2.30 -13.97 19.47
N GLY A 77 -1.44 -14.88 19.00
CA GLY A 77 -1.84 -16.12 18.32
C GLY A 77 -2.10 -15.92 16.82
N ILE A 78 -1.51 -14.90 16.18
CA ILE A 78 -1.55 -14.74 14.73
C ILE A 78 -0.42 -15.59 14.12
N PRO A 79 -0.72 -16.49 13.18
CA PRO A 79 0.31 -17.30 12.54
C PRO A 79 1.24 -16.43 11.67
N GLU A 80 2.53 -16.66 11.79
CA GLU A 80 3.51 -16.04 10.92
C GLU A 80 3.32 -16.55 9.49
N LYS A 81 3.19 -15.61 8.55
CA LYS A 81 3.09 -15.87 7.11
C LYS A 81 4.10 -14.96 6.40
N PRO A 82 4.95 -15.51 5.53
CA PRO A 82 5.88 -14.68 4.77
C PRO A 82 5.11 -13.63 3.94
N PRO A 83 5.42 -12.33 4.10
CA PRO A 83 4.84 -11.30 3.26
C PRO A 83 5.44 -11.30 1.87
N ARG A 84 4.76 -10.70 0.91
CA ARG A 84 5.38 -10.27 -0.35
C ARG A 84 6.18 -9.01 -0.07
N VAL A 85 7.45 -8.99 -0.47
CA VAL A 85 8.33 -7.82 -0.36
C VAL A 85 8.80 -7.46 -1.76
N LEU A 86 8.33 -6.33 -2.25
CA LEU A 86 8.42 -5.93 -3.65
C LEU A 86 9.27 -4.66 -3.80
N PRO A 87 10.16 -4.58 -4.80
CA PRO A 87 10.89 -3.35 -5.09
C PRO A 87 9.95 -2.19 -5.37
N LEU A 88 10.12 -1.10 -4.64
CA LEU A 88 9.31 0.10 -4.81
C LEU A 88 9.76 0.86 -6.06
N HIS A 89 8.81 1.24 -6.92
CA HIS A 89 9.06 2.08 -8.09
C HIS A 89 8.62 3.53 -7.88
N ASN A 90 7.45 3.73 -7.25
CA ASN A 90 6.94 5.06 -6.97
C ASN A 90 6.16 5.08 -5.65
N HIS A 91 6.26 6.18 -4.92
CA HIS A 91 5.42 6.44 -3.75
C HIS A 91 5.16 7.92 -3.62
N SER A 92 3.90 8.30 -3.54
CA SER A 92 3.48 9.66 -3.27
C SER A 92 2.41 9.70 -2.20
N ARG A 93 2.39 10.78 -1.43
CA ARG A 93 1.37 11.04 -0.40
C ARG A 93 0.61 12.30 -0.76
N GLY A 94 -0.70 12.21 -0.77
CA GLY A 94 -1.60 13.34 -0.82
C GLY A 94 -2.04 13.77 0.58
N ARG A 95 -3.16 14.49 0.63
CA ARG A 95 -3.75 15.03 1.87
C ARG A 95 -5.15 14.47 2.06
N GLY A 96 -5.58 14.32 3.32
CA GLY A 96 -6.95 13.98 3.70
C GLY A 96 -7.07 12.65 4.44
N GLU A 97 -8.28 12.13 4.51
CA GLU A 97 -8.61 10.90 5.22
C GLU A 97 -9.13 9.85 4.23
N PRO A 98 -8.35 8.79 3.96
CA PRO A 98 -8.82 7.71 3.11
C PRO A 98 -9.76 6.79 3.87
N ASN A 99 -10.74 6.22 3.14
CA ASN A 99 -11.64 5.20 3.66
C ASN A 99 -11.42 3.84 3.02
N VAL A 100 -10.75 3.79 1.87
CA VAL A 100 -10.56 2.55 1.11
C VAL A 100 -9.13 2.44 0.57
N VAL A 101 -8.62 1.21 0.60
CA VAL A 101 -7.43 0.78 -0.13
C VAL A 101 -7.89 0.09 -1.41
N MET A 102 -7.33 0.50 -2.53
CA MET A 102 -7.41 -0.23 -3.80
C MET A 102 -6.10 -0.95 -4.04
N LEU A 103 -6.13 -2.28 -4.00
CA LEU A 103 -5.01 -3.13 -4.39
C LEU A 103 -5.20 -3.56 -5.84
N ILE A 104 -4.29 -3.15 -6.70
CA ILE A 104 -4.40 -3.32 -8.15
C ILE A 104 -3.21 -4.13 -8.63
N GLU A 105 -3.47 -5.16 -9.42
CA GLU A 105 -2.44 -5.92 -10.11
C GLU A 105 -2.67 -5.83 -11.62
N LEU A 106 -1.64 -5.52 -12.37
CA LEU A 106 -1.69 -5.41 -13.83
C LEU A 106 -0.40 -5.92 -14.47
N GLU A 107 -0.54 -6.50 -15.66
CA GLU A 107 0.60 -6.83 -16.51
C GLU A 107 1.21 -5.54 -17.06
N GLY A 108 2.52 -5.39 -16.94
CA GLY A 108 3.20 -4.19 -17.44
C GLY A 108 4.54 -3.94 -16.78
N THR A 109 5.28 -3.02 -17.38
CA THR A 109 6.61 -2.62 -16.92
C THR A 109 6.57 -1.22 -16.31
N THR A 110 7.59 -0.87 -15.54
CA THR A 110 7.77 0.49 -15.02
C THR A 110 7.81 1.54 -16.13
N ASP A 111 8.41 1.22 -17.29
CA ASP A 111 8.45 2.10 -18.46
C ASP A 111 7.03 2.38 -19.01
N THR A 112 6.18 1.35 -19.05
CA THR A 112 4.77 1.51 -19.45
C THR A 112 4.02 2.38 -18.46
N TYR A 113 4.20 2.13 -17.16
CA TYR A 113 3.61 2.92 -16.09
C TYR A 113 4.03 4.40 -16.18
N ASP A 114 5.33 4.68 -16.34
CA ASP A 114 5.86 6.04 -16.42
C ASP A 114 5.32 6.81 -17.61
N LYS A 115 5.17 6.14 -18.76
CA LYS A 115 4.53 6.72 -19.95
C LYS A 115 3.06 7.04 -19.73
N MET A 116 2.30 6.11 -19.14
CA MET A 116 0.90 6.35 -18.79
C MET A 116 0.76 7.51 -17.80
N ARG A 117 1.59 7.51 -16.74
CA ARG A 117 1.61 8.56 -15.72
C ARG A 117 1.88 9.94 -16.29
N ALA A 118 2.84 10.06 -17.23
CA ALA A 118 3.19 11.33 -17.84
C ALA A 118 2.06 11.95 -18.68
N GLU A 119 1.07 11.16 -19.09
CA GLU A 119 -0.08 11.62 -19.87
C GLU A 119 -1.31 11.96 -19.02
N MET A 120 -1.32 11.55 -17.74
CA MET A 120 -2.45 11.81 -16.84
C MET A 120 -2.31 13.17 -16.16
N PRO A 121 -3.29 14.09 -16.33
CA PRO A 121 -3.24 15.43 -15.72
C PRO A 121 -3.10 15.42 -14.20
N ALA A 122 -3.61 14.39 -13.53
CA ALA A 122 -3.47 14.24 -12.08
C ALA A 122 -2.01 14.14 -11.60
N HIS A 123 -1.07 13.82 -12.49
CA HIS A 123 0.36 13.72 -12.18
C HIS A 123 1.18 14.94 -12.67
N GLU A 124 0.52 15.98 -13.18
CA GLU A 124 1.21 17.22 -13.54
C GLU A 124 1.78 17.91 -12.31
N GLY A 125 2.99 18.42 -12.42
CA GLY A 125 3.69 19.10 -11.33
C GLY A 125 4.32 18.15 -10.31
N ASP A 126 4.16 18.47 -9.02
CA ASP A 126 4.76 17.73 -7.90
C ASP A 126 3.92 16.54 -7.38
N GLY A 127 2.89 16.15 -8.13
CA GLY A 127 1.99 15.05 -7.78
C GLY A 127 1.02 15.32 -6.61
N ARG A 128 1.02 16.54 -6.05
CA ARG A 128 0.11 16.90 -4.94
C ARG A 128 -1.36 17.01 -5.34
N ASN A 129 -1.62 17.06 -6.64
CA ASN A 129 -2.97 17.10 -7.19
C ASN A 129 -3.52 15.71 -7.50
N HIS A 130 -2.78 14.65 -7.19
CA HIS A 130 -3.29 13.30 -7.35
C HIS A 130 -4.50 13.09 -6.43
N PRO A 131 -5.63 12.59 -6.96
CA PRO A 131 -6.87 12.45 -6.18
C PRO A 131 -6.79 11.33 -5.11
N ALA A 132 -5.86 10.39 -5.22
CA ALA A 132 -5.57 9.43 -4.15
C ALA A 132 -4.79 10.09 -3.00
N TYR A 133 -5.07 9.69 -1.78
CA TYR A 133 -4.30 10.11 -0.59
C TYR A 133 -2.91 9.53 -0.55
N SER A 134 -2.74 8.37 -1.13
CA SER A 134 -1.44 7.73 -1.32
C SER A 134 -1.50 6.92 -2.60
N HIS A 135 -0.41 6.96 -3.34
CA HIS A 135 -0.23 6.17 -4.55
C HIS A 135 1.13 5.48 -4.46
N THR A 136 1.12 4.16 -4.46
CA THR A 136 2.31 3.33 -4.28
C THR A 136 2.38 2.32 -5.40
N VAL A 137 3.51 2.25 -6.10
CA VAL A 137 3.75 1.30 -7.21
C VAL A 137 5.00 0.49 -6.92
N ALA A 138 4.89 -0.81 -7.03
CA ALA A 138 5.97 -1.76 -6.89
C ALA A 138 5.98 -2.76 -8.05
N THR A 139 7.10 -3.47 -8.23
CA THR A 139 7.26 -4.48 -9.27
C THR A 139 7.25 -5.88 -8.69
N ASP A 140 6.59 -6.82 -9.37
CA ASP A 140 6.58 -8.24 -9.07
C ASP A 140 6.81 -9.03 -10.36
N GLY A 141 8.08 -9.24 -10.71
CA GLY A 141 8.45 -9.81 -12.00
C GLY A 141 8.06 -8.91 -13.16
N ASP A 142 7.15 -9.40 -14.01
CA ASP A 142 6.58 -8.70 -15.17
C ASP A 142 5.24 -8.00 -14.87
N LYS A 143 4.88 -7.91 -13.59
CA LYS A 143 3.67 -7.24 -13.11
C LYS A 143 3.99 -6.00 -12.33
N LEU A 144 3.02 -5.09 -12.33
CA LEU A 144 2.96 -3.97 -11.40
C LEU A 144 1.91 -4.24 -10.33
N VAL A 145 2.27 -3.89 -9.11
CA VAL A 145 1.38 -3.93 -7.95
C VAL A 145 1.20 -2.50 -7.47
N VAL A 146 -0.05 -2.03 -7.47
CA VAL A 146 -0.37 -0.67 -7.06
C VAL A 146 -1.24 -0.74 -5.80
N VAL A 147 -0.87 0.07 -4.82
CA VAL A 147 -1.65 0.26 -3.58
C VAL A 147 -2.00 1.73 -3.47
N ASP A 148 -3.27 2.01 -3.64
CA ASP A 148 -3.83 3.35 -3.59
C ASP A 148 -4.80 3.52 -2.42
N LEU A 149 -4.71 4.66 -1.74
CA LEU A 149 -5.65 5.05 -0.72
C LEU A 149 -6.60 6.13 -1.26
N TRP A 150 -7.91 5.88 -1.18
CA TRP A 150 -8.94 6.74 -1.73
C TRP A 150 -10.01 7.12 -0.70
N ALA A 151 -10.76 8.18 -1.00
CA ALA A 151 -11.93 8.57 -0.21
C ALA A 151 -13.06 7.53 -0.30
N SER A 152 -13.25 6.94 -1.48
CA SER A 152 -14.25 5.90 -1.72
C SER A 152 -13.93 5.08 -2.98
N PRO A 153 -14.55 3.89 -3.15
CA PRO A 153 -14.43 3.12 -4.38
C PRO A 153 -14.93 3.87 -5.62
N GLU A 154 -15.97 4.68 -5.47
CA GLU A 154 -16.54 5.47 -6.57
C GLU A 154 -15.56 6.56 -7.05
N ALA A 155 -14.82 7.19 -6.12
CA ALA A 155 -13.78 8.16 -6.48
C ALA A 155 -12.65 7.51 -7.30
N PHE A 156 -12.25 6.29 -6.92
CA PHE A 156 -11.30 5.49 -7.71
C PHE A 156 -11.89 5.14 -9.08
N GLN A 157 -13.14 4.66 -9.13
CA GLN A 157 -13.78 4.26 -10.37
C GLN A 157 -13.87 5.43 -11.36
N GLN A 158 -14.29 6.61 -10.88
CA GLN A 158 -14.31 7.81 -11.73
C GLN A 158 -12.93 8.13 -12.30
N PHE A 159 -11.89 8.11 -11.47
CA PHE A 159 -10.51 8.34 -11.92
C PHE A 159 -10.05 7.28 -12.92
N ALA A 160 -10.40 6.02 -12.68
CA ALA A 160 -10.06 4.92 -13.57
C ALA A 160 -10.71 5.09 -14.95
N GLU A 161 -11.98 5.50 -15.01
CA GLU A 161 -12.71 5.74 -16.27
C GLU A 161 -12.20 6.99 -17.02
N GLU A 162 -11.93 8.07 -16.29
CA GLU A 162 -11.57 9.36 -16.90
C GLU A 162 -10.09 9.45 -17.31
N GLN A 163 -9.18 8.78 -16.57
CA GLN A 163 -7.75 8.94 -16.78
C GLN A 163 -7.00 7.62 -17.04
N ILE A 164 -7.17 6.60 -16.18
CA ILE A 164 -6.41 5.35 -16.33
C ILE A 164 -6.81 4.62 -17.62
N GLY A 165 -8.11 4.47 -17.87
CA GLY A 165 -8.62 3.74 -19.04
C GLY A 165 -8.11 4.30 -20.37
N PRO A 166 -8.24 5.60 -20.63
CA PRO A 166 -7.69 6.24 -21.84
C PRO A 166 -6.17 6.07 -21.99
N ALA A 167 -5.41 6.25 -20.91
CA ALA A 167 -3.96 6.07 -20.91
C ALA A 167 -3.57 4.60 -21.16
N ALA A 168 -4.24 3.66 -20.48
CA ALA A 168 -4.03 2.22 -20.66
C ALA A 168 -4.30 1.76 -22.11
N ALA A 169 -5.42 2.19 -22.68
CA ALA A 169 -5.76 1.88 -24.08
C ALA A 169 -4.69 2.37 -25.07
N LYS A 170 -4.16 3.57 -24.86
CA LYS A 170 -3.11 4.16 -25.71
C LYS A 170 -1.79 3.39 -25.62
N HIS A 171 -1.47 2.83 -24.47
CA HIS A 171 -0.23 2.08 -24.22
C HIS A 171 -0.39 0.55 -24.30
N GLY A 172 -1.55 0.06 -24.74
CA GLY A 172 -1.80 -1.36 -24.97
C GLY A 172 -1.91 -2.19 -23.69
N VAL A 173 -2.24 -1.55 -22.56
CA VAL A 173 -2.47 -2.25 -21.29
C VAL A 173 -3.88 -2.85 -21.30
N ALA A 174 -3.98 -4.18 -21.16
CA ALA A 174 -5.22 -4.95 -21.35
C ALA A 174 -6.09 -5.04 -20.08
N GLY A 175 -6.22 -3.95 -19.33
CA GLY A 175 -7.03 -3.93 -18.12
C GLY A 175 -6.25 -4.32 -16.85
N PHE A 176 -6.93 -4.26 -15.72
CA PHE A 176 -6.35 -4.55 -14.41
C PHE A 176 -7.40 -5.20 -13.50
N HIS A 177 -6.93 -5.91 -12.48
CA HIS A 177 -7.77 -6.40 -11.40
C HIS A 177 -7.58 -5.52 -10.17
N ALA A 178 -8.67 -4.99 -9.64
CA ALA A 178 -8.67 -4.19 -8.43
C ALA A 178 -9.49 -4.87 -7.33
N LYS A 179 -8.92 -4.96 -6.14
CA LYS A 179 -9.59 -5.38 -4.91
C LYS A 179 -9.74 -4.18 -4.00
N SER A 180 -10.88 -4.05 -3.36
CA SER A 180 -11.21 -2.98 -2.43
C SER A 180 -11.16 -3.50 -1.00
N TYR A 181 -10.55 -2.71 -0.09
CA TYR A 181 -10.48 -2.99 1.34
C TYR A 181 -10.81 -1.72 2.10
N ARG A 182 -11.70 -1.82 3.08
CA ARG A 182 -12.02 -0.70 3.97
C ARG A 182 -10.85 -0.43 4.93
N VAL A 183 -10.39 0.81 4.99
CA VAL A 183 -9.32 1.21 5.91
C VAL A 183 -9.75 0.98 7.35
N HIS A 184 -8.94 0.27 8.12
CA HIS A 184 -9.09 0.09 9.56
C HIS A 184 -8.14 1.01 10.33
N ASN A 185 -6.86 1.02 9.95
CA ASN A 185 -5.84 1.87 10.57
C ASN A 185 -4.81 2.33 9.55
N LYS A 186 -4.17 3.46 9.80
CA LYS A 186 -3.05 3.97 9.02
C LYS A 186 -2.05 4.69 9.91
N THR A 187 -0.78 4.61 9.56
CA THR A 187 0.31 5.29 10.28
C THR A 187 1.25 5.95 9.26
N ALA A 188 1.53 7.21 9.49
CA ALA A 188 2.57 7.93 8.76
C ALA A 188 3.93 7.67 9.42
N GLY A 189 4.82 7.00 8.72
CA GLY A 189 6.19 6.80 9.17
C GLY A 189 7.03 8.07 9.08
N LYS A 190 8.21 8.04 9.70
CA LYS A 190 9.17 9.15 9.74
C LYS A 190 10.19 9.09 8.60
N ALA A 191 10.37 7.92 8.00
CA ALA A 191 11.30 7.73 6.89
C ALA A 191 10.77 8.29 5.57
N THR A 192 11.67 8.50 4.61
CA THR A 192 11.36 8.98 3.26
C THR A 192 11.70 7.90 2.24
N ALA A 193 10.85 7.73 1.23
CA ALA A 193 11.11 6.78 0.16
C ALA A 193 12.38 7.19 -0.63
N ASN A 194 13.21 6.20 -0.90
CA ASN A 194 14.41 6.33 -1.73
C ASN A 194 14.19 5.49 -3.00
N ILE A 195 13.61 6.14 -4.02
CA ILE A 195 13.19 5.58 -5.31
C ILE A 195 13.92 6.25 -6.46
#